data_4bd644025bd4fda1016f055ca56d0185
#
_entry.id   4bd644025bd4fda1016f055ca56d0185
#
_cell.length_a   1.000
_cell.length_b   1.000
_cell.length_c   1.000
_cell.angle_alpha   90.00
_cell.angle_beta   90.00
_cell.angle_gamma   90.00
#
_symmetry.space_group_name_H-M   'P 1'
#
loop_
_entity.id
_entity.type
_entity.pdbx_description
1 polymer ?
#
loop_
_entity_poly.entity_id
_entity_poly.type
_entity_poly.pdbx_seq_one_letter_code
_entity_poly.pdbx_strand_id
1 'polypeptide(L)'
;ISFRNYRMDFKFGLGLGYNNHPYDPIENPLNVAIATRINGLMCLAIKSTYQYKKNAFNIGLDITHFSNAAWKVPNFGINMPFVSVGYARTIVPVDKMKFDPFEGEARTPMNITYNQWYYSVTAILSGKQMMPIGGRRYPVYALNLSGKHFFGHKAGLELALDLISKQAI
;
A
#
# COMPACT_ATOMS: atom_id res chain seq x y z
N ILE A 1 -17.40 -4.34 -3.68
CA ILE A 1 -18.81 -3.98 -3.48
C ILE A 1 -18.96 -2.53 -3.92
N SER A 2 -19.89 -2.25 -4.83
CA SER A 2 -20.11 -0.91 -5.37
C SER A 2 -21.59 -0.53 -5.20
N PHE A 3 -21.84 0.70 -4.76
CA PHE A 3 -23.15 1.31 -4.64
C PHE A 3 -23.10 2.72 -5.24
N ARG A 4 -23.77 2.96 -6.35
CA ARG A 4 -23.93 4.26 -7.03
C ARG A 4 -22.68 5.18 -7.01
N ASN A 5 -22.32 5.76 -5.86
CA ASN A 5 -21.18 6.66 -5.68
C ASN A 5 -20.11 6.12 -4.72
N TYR A 6 -20.27 4.92 -4.20
CA TYR A 6 -19.36 4.28 -3.25
C TYR A 6 -18.82 3.01 -3.79
N ARG A 7 -17.50 2.80 -3.61
CA ARG A 7 -16.82 1.55 -3.88
C ARG A 7 -16.02 1.13 -2.66
N MET A 8 -16.10 -0.15 -2.34
CA MET A 8 -15.28 -0.75 -1.29
C MET A 8 -14.40 -1.84 -1.91
N ASP A 9 -13.11 -1.69 -1.75
CA ASP A 9 -12.09 -2.59 -2.25
C ASP A 9 -11.44 -3.32 -1.08
N PHE A 10 -11.25 -4.63 -1.23
CA PHE A 10 -10.45 -5.46 -0.35
C PHE A 10 -9.18 -5.87 -1.08
N LYS A 11 -8.05 -5.74 -0.43
CA LYS A 11 -6.75 -6.11 -1.00
C LYS A 11 -6.05 -7.11 -0.10
N PHE A 12 -5.55 -8.16 -0.71
CA PHE A 12 -4.56 -9.06 -0.14
C PHE A 12 -3.29 -8.97 -0.97
N GLY A 13 -2.15 -8.83 -0.33
CA GLY A 13 -0.87 -8.74 -1.00
C GLY A 13 0.19 -9.60 -0.31
N LEU A 14 1.03 -10.20 -1.12
CA LEU A 14 2.23 -10.91 -0.69
C LEU A 14 3.44 -10.28 -1.37
N GLY A 15 4.56 -10.22 -0.65
CA GLY A 15 5.77 -9.62 -1.18
C GLY A 15 7.01 -10.10 -0.43
N LEU A 16 8.14 -9.59 -0.88
CA LEU A 16 9.44 -9.76 -0.24
C LEU A 16 9.98 -8.39 0.16
N GLY A 17 10.61 -8.33 1.32
CA GLY A 17 11.26 -7.15 1.81
C GLY A 17 12.70 -7.43 2.21
N TYR A 18 13.55 -6.43 2.05
CA TYR A 18 14.95 -6.50 2.42
C TYR A 18 15.22 -5.66 3.68
N ASN A 19 15.89 -6.26 4.66
CA ASN A 19 16.38 -5.61 5.87
C ASN A 19 17.90 -5.58 5.86
N ASN A 20 18.50 -4.40 5.85
CA ASN A 20 19.96 -4.24 5.85
C ASN A 20 20.60 -4.46 7.23
N HIS A 21 19.82 -4.33 8.33
CA HIS A 21 20.26 -4.51 9.71
C HIS A 21 19.44 -5.57 10.45
N PRO A 22 19.58 -6.87 10.11
CA PRO A 22 18.93 -7.94 10.84
C PRO A 22 19.51 -8.06 12.25
N TYR A 23 18.88 -8.89 13.08
CA TYR A 23 19.44 -9.26 14.39
C TYR A 23 20.87 -9.81 14.25
N ASP A 24 21.72 -9.28 15.08
CA ASP A 24 23.05 -9.80 15.34
C ASP A 24 23.31 -9.74 16.85
N PRO A 25 23.84 -10.81 17.49
CA PRO A 25 24.05 -10.84 18.93
C PRO A 25 25.09 -9.83 19.43
N ILE A 26 25.96 -9.31 18.58
CA ILE A 26 27.00 -8.36 18.91
C ILE A 26 26.66 -6.96 18.38
N GLU A 27 26.35 -6.86 17.07
CA GLU A 27 26.19 -5.57 16.40
C GLU A 27 24.78 -5.01 16.51
N ASN A 28 23.74 -5.88 16.61
CA ASN A 28 22.33 -5.44 16.64
C ASN A 28 21.45 -6.34 17.53
N PRO A 29 21.79 -6.50 18.82
CA PRO A 29 21.11 -7.43 19.74
C PRO A 29 19.68 -7.00 20.08
N LEU A 30 19.32 -5.74 19.86
CA LEU A 30 17.98 -5.21 20.15
C LEU A 30 16.96 -5.47 19.05
N ASN A 31 17.38 -5.88 17.85
CA ASN A 31 16.46 -6.18 16.77
C ASN A 31 15.88 -7.61 16.88
N VAL A 32 15.15 -7.87 17.93
CA VAL A 32 14.50 -9.18 18.15
C VAL A 32 13.36 -9.46 17.18
N ALA A 33 12.97 -8.51 16.36
CA ALA A 33 11.88 -8.65 15.41
C ALA A 33 12.29 -9.43 14.15
N ILE A 34 13.50 -9.18 13.61
CA ILE A 34 13.90 -9.66 12.28
C ILE A 34 15.34 -10.17 12.31
N ALA A 35 15.53 -11.47 12.07
CA ALA A 35 16.84 -12.10 12.08
C ALA A 35 17.43 -12.40 10.68
N THR A 36 16.73 -12.05 9.60
CA THR A 36 17.16 -12.31 8.22
C THR A 36 17.15 -11.04 7.38
N ARG A 37 17.96 -11.01 6.33
CA ARG A 37 17.97 -9.90 5.38
C ARG A 37 16.76 -9.94 4.45
N ILE A 38 16.37 -11.12 3.97
CA ILE A 38 15.18 -11.31 3.14
C ILE A 38 14.05 -11.83 4.02
N ASN A 39 12.88 -11.22 3.92
CA ASN A 39 11.70 -11.51 4.73
C ASN A 39 10.45 -11.50 3.87
N GLY A 40 9.45 -12.27 4.28
CA GLY A 40 8.12 -12.24 3.71
C GLY A 40 7.37 -10.99 4.17
N LEU A 41 6.52 -10.48 3.30
CA LEU A 41 5.62 -9.38 3.56
C LEU A 41 4.20 -9.82 3.19
N MET A 42 3.25 -9.61 4.08
CA MET A 42 1.83 -9.87 3.87
C MET A 42 1.06 -8.59 4.20
N CYS A 43 0.16 -8.19 3.30
CA CYS A 43 -0.67 -7.01 3.46
C CYS A 43 -2.14 -7.38 3.33
N LEU A 44 -2.96 -6.90 4.26
CA LEU A 44 -4.41 -6.90 4.19
C LEU A 44 -4.88 -5.45 4.22
N ALA A 45 -5.74 -5.06 3.27
CA ALA A 45 -6.26 -3.71 3.24
C ALA A 45 -7.73 -3.66 2.86
N ILE A 46 -8.43 -2.67 3.40
CA ILE A 46 -9.78 -2.26 3.02
C ILE A 46 -9.75 -0.78 2.66
N LYS A 47 -10.32 -0.43 1.53
CA LYS A 47 -10.38 0.94 1.05
C LYS A 47 -11.81 1.29 0.64
N SER A 48 -12.33 2.37 1.17
CA SER A 48 -13.61 2.97 0.77
C SER A 48 -13.35 4.18 -0.09
N THR A 49 -14.01 4.27 -1.24
CA THR A 49 -13.91 5.39 -2.18
C THR A 49 -15.29 5.96 -2.40
N TYR A 50 -15.44 7.27 -2.22
CA TYR A 50 -16.60 8.04 -2.61
C TYR A 50 -16.28 8.90 -3.82
N GLN A 51 -17.06 8.75 -4.89
CA GLN A 51 -16.90 9.52 -6.11
C GLN A 51 -17.99 10.57 -6.24
N TYR A 52 -17.59 11.80 -6.51
CA TYR A 52 -18.50 12.90 -6.83
C TYR A 52 -18.03 13.61 -8.11
N LYS A 53 -18.78 13.44 -9.20
CA LYS A 53 -18.41 13.97 -10.51
C LYS A 53 -17.01 13.52 -10.93
N LYS A 54 -16.09 14.46 -11.14
CA LYS A 54 -14.68 14.22 -11.52
C LYS A 54 -13.75 13.95 -10.33
N ASN A 55 -14.27 14.02 -9.10
CA ASN A 55 -13.46 13.90 -7.88
C ASN A 55 -13.74 12.58 -7.18
N ALA A 56 -12.72 11.97 -6.62
CA ALA A 56 -12.82 10.79 -5.78
C ALA A 56 -12.07 11.01 -4.47
N PHE A 57 -12.73 10.71 -3.36
CA PHE A 57 -12.17 10.73 -2.01
C PHE A 57 -12.07 9.31 -1.51
N ASN A 58 -10.96 8.95 -0.92
CA ASN A 58 -10.80 7.61 -0.36
C ASN A 58 -10.22 7.64 1.04
N ILE A 59 -10.65 6.67 1.84
CA ILE A 59 -10.09 6.33 3.13
C ILE A 59 -9.74 4.84 3.11
N GLY A 60 -8.60 4.48 3.62
CA GLY A 60 -8.13 3.10 3.70
C GLY A 60 -7.58 2.77 5.07
N LEU A 61 -7.75 1.52 5.44
CA LEU A 61 -7.12 0.87 6.58
C LEU A 61 -6.35 -0.31 6.04
N ASP A 62 -5.09 -0.45 6.42
CA ASP A 62 -4.32 -1.62 6.10
C ASP A 62 -3.43 -2.07 7.26
N ILE A 63 -3.09 -3.35 7.25
CA ILE A 63 -2.11 -3.95 8.14
C ILE A 63 -1.12 -4.73 7.30
N THR A 64 0.14 -4.42 7.49
CA THR A 64 1.25 -5.12 6.86
C THR A 64 2.05 -5.88 7.90
N HIS A 65 2.21 -7.17 7.69
CA HIS A 65 3.06 -8.05 8.50
C HIS A 65 4.36 -8.32 7.76
N PHE A 66 5.48 -8.18 8.45
CA PHE A 66 6.82 -8.42 7.91
C PHE A 66 7.58 -9.37 8.83
N SER A 67 7.98 -10.53 8.32
CA SER A 67 8.70 -11.54 9.09
C SER A 67 9.42 -12.55 8.20
N ASN A 68 10.30 -13.36 8.78
CA ASN A 68 10.98 -14.44 8.08
C ASN A 68 10.28 -15.81 8.21
N ALA A 69 8.99 -15.83 8.60
CA ALA A 69 8.22 -17.05 8.84
C ALA A 69 8.88 -18.04 9.83
N ALA A 70 9.61 -17.53 10.81
CA ALA A 70 10.38 -18.30 11.80
C ALA A 70 11.52 -19.16 11.22
N TRP A 71 11.96 -18.88 10.00
CA TRP A 71 13.10 -19.56 9.41
C TRP A 71 14.39 -19.38 10.23
N LYS A 72 14.54 -18.23 10.88
CA LYS A 72 15.64 -17.90 11.79
C LYS A 72 15.11 -17.10 12.98
N VAL A 73 15.55 -17.43 14.18
CA VAL A 73 15.21 -16.70 15.41
C VAL A 73 16.30 -15.69 15.77
N PRO A 74 15.94 -14.57 16.43
CA PRO A 74 14.60 -14.15 16.83
C PRO A 74 13.73 -13.72 15.64
N ASN A 75 12.41 -13.93 15.73
CA ASN A 75 11.46 -13.54 14.71
C ASN A 75 10.10 -13.18 15.33
N PHE A 76 10.02 -12.08 16.06
CA PHE A 76 8.72 -11.56 16.53
C PHE A 76 7.91 -10.94 15.41
N GLY A 77 8.56 -10.63 14.28
CA GLY A 77 7.95 -9.93 13.15
C GLY A 77 7.63 -8.47 13.47
N ILE A 78 7.14 -7.76 12.47
CA ILE A 78 6.71 -6.36 12.59
C ILE A 78 5.30 -6.27 12.02
N ASN A 79 4.35 -5.80 12.83
CA ASN A 79 3.00 -5.47 12.39
C ASN A 79 2.89 -3.96 12.25
N MET A 80 2.50 -3.50 11.07
CA MET A 80 2.40 -2.10 10.74
C MET A 80 0.96 -1.78 10.31
N PRO A 81 0.11 -1.27 11.20
CA PRO A 81 -1.20 -0.74 10.83
C PRO A 81 -1.05 0.65 10.20
N PHE A 82 -1.79 0.90 9.13
CA PHE A 82 -1.83 2.19 8.43
C PHE A 82 -3.25 2.68 8.24
N VAL A 83 -3.40 3.99 8.27
CA VAL A 83 -4.60 4.69 7.82
C VAL A 83 -4.19 5.56 6.64
N SER A 84 -4.90 5.46 5.54
CA SER A 84 -4.65 6.28 4.35
C SER A 84 -5.86 7.14 4.02
N VAL A 85 -5.63 8.37 3.59
CA VAL A 85 -6.63 9.27 3.04
C VAL A 85 -6.13 9.76 1.70
N GLY A 86 -6.99 9.72 0.69
CA GLY A 86 -6.58 10.11 -0.65
C GLY A 86 -7.66 10.91 -1.38
N TYR A 87 -7.19 11.73 -2.30
CA TYR A 87 -8.01 12.47 -3.24
C TYR A 87 -7.48 12.23 -4.65
N ALA A 88 -8.40 11.98 -5.57
CA ALA A 88 -8.10 11.87 -6.99
C ALA A 88 -9.05 12.73 -7.80
N ARG A 89 -8.56 13.31 -8.89
CA ARG A 89 -9.37 14.08 -9.84
C ARG A 89 -9.11 13.59 -11.25
N THR A 90 -10.19 13.31 -11.98
CA THR A 90 -10.12 12.98 -13.40
C THR A 90 -9.83 14.25 -14.21
N ILE A 91 -8.69 14.28 -14.89
CA ILE A 91 -8.23 15.41 -15.69
C ILE A 91 -8.74 15.31 -17.14
N VAL A 92 -8.91 14.07 -17.65
CA VAL A 92 -9.39 13.82 -19.01
C VAL A 92 -10.89 14.11 -19.11
N PRO A 93 -11.40 14.74 -20.19
CA PRO A 93 -12.84 14.95 -20.40
C PRO A 93 -13.60 13.61 -20.35
N VAL A 94 -14.63 13.55 -19.51
CA VAL A 94 -15.45 12.35 -19.27
C VAL A 94 -16.13 11.86 -20.55
N ASP A 95 -16.39 12.74 -21.51
CA ASP A 95 -17.08 12.44 -22.77
C ASP A 95 -16.29 11.46 -23.67
N LYS A 96 -14.99 11.26 -23.41
CA LYS A 96 -14.16 10.26 -24.08
C LYS A 96 -13.94 8.97 -23.26
N MET A 97 -14.32 8.98 -22.00
CA MET A 97 -14.35 7.80 -21.15
C MET A 97 -15.80 7.30 -21.03
N LYS A 98 -16.16 6.30 -21.81
CA LYS A 98 -17.36 5.47 -21.54
C LYS A 98 -17.09 4.59 -20.30
N PHE A 99 -16.69 5.21 -19.23
CA PHE A 99 -16.36 4.53 -17.97
C PHE A 99 -17.16 5.16 -16.85
N ASP A 100 -18.23 4.51 -16.49
CA ASP A 100 -18.85 4.69 -15.17
C ASP A 100 -18.35 3.56 -14.27
N PRO A 101 -17.40 3.84 -13.33
CA PRO A 101 -16.91 2.82 -12.41
C PRO A 101 -17.99 2.32 -11.45
N PHE A 102 -19.20 2.91 -11.47
CA PHE A 102 -20.26 2.68 -10.50
C PHE A 102 -21.62 2.29 -11.11
N GLU A 103 -21.78 2.31 -12.43
CA GLU A 103 -22.97 1.72 -13.03
C GLU A 103 -22.92 0.21 -12.88
N GLY A 104 -23.72 -0.29 -11.91
CA GLY A 104 -23.83 -1.69 -11.52
C GLY A 104 -24.57 -2.56 -12.54
N GLU A 105 -24.48 -2.27 -13.84
CA GLU A 105 -24.94 -3.18 -14.88
C GLU A 105 -23.74 -3.94 -15.46
N ALA A 106 -23.92 -5.25 -15.37
CA ALA A 106 -23.20 -6.30 -16.02
C ALA A 106 -22.06 -5.85 -16.94
N ARG A 107 -20.81 -5.90 -16.41
CA ARG A 107 -19.62 -6.26 -17.21
C ARG A 107 -19.47 -5.52 -18.53
N THR A 108 -19.61 -4.20 -18.54
CA THR A 108 -18.94 -3.44 -19.58
C THR A 108 -17.45 -3.58 -19.29
N PRO A 109 -16.68 -4.20 -20.20
CA PRO A 109 -15.25 -4.32 -19.98
C PRO A 109 -14.73 -2.91 -19.78
N MET A 110 -14.05 -2.68 -18.67
CA MET A 110 -13.29 -1.46 -18.41
C MET A 110 -12.53 -1.19 -19.72
N ASN A 111 -12.84 -0.11 -20.44
CA ASN A 111 -12.06 0.31 -21.59
C ASN A 111 -10.72 0.84 -21.06
N ILE A 112 -9.95 -0.06 -20.45
CA ILE A 112 -8.55 0.16 -20.19
C ILE A 112 -7.94 0.24 -21.59
N THR A 113 -7.43 1.40 -21.93
CA THR A 113 -6.62 1.52 -23.13
C THR A 113 -5.37 0.72 -22.85
N TYR A 114 -5.34 -0.51 -23.36
CA TYR A 114 -4.16 -1.36 -23.29
C TYR A 114 -2.98 -0.62 -23.92
N ASN A 115 -1.79 -0.92 -23.43
CA ASN A 115 -0.55 -0.33 -23.90
C ASN A 115 -0.32 1.13 -23.44
N GLN A 116 -0.93 1.54 -22.34
CA GLN A 116 -0.65 2.84 -21.69
C GLN A 116 -0.15 2.65 -20.26
N TRP A 117 0.70 3.57 -19.83
CA TRP A 117 1.16 3.67 -18.45
C TRP A 117 0.23 4.54 -17.63
N TYR A 118 -0.13 4.05 -16.44
CA TYR A 118 -0.88 4.79 -15.43
C TYR A 118 0.04 5.06 -14.26
N TYR A 119 0.22 6.32 -13.92
CA TYR A 119 1.10 6.71 -12.82
C TYR A 119 0.28 7.11 -11.60
N SER A 120 0.78 6.76 -10.41
CA SER A 120 0.21 7.22 -9.15
C SER A 120 1.29 7.66 -8.18
N VAL A 121 0.92 8.64 -7.37
CA VAL A 121 1.72 9.14 -6.25
C VAL A 121 0.88 9.00 -4.99
N THR A 122 1.40 8.33 -3.96
CA THR A 122 0.71 8.13 -2.70
C THR A 122 1.60 8.60 -1.56
N ALA A 123 1.11 9.54 -0.75
CA ALA A 123 1.74 9.96 0.48
C ALA A 123 1.13 9.19 1.66
N ILE A 124 1.97 8.66 2.52
CA ILE A 124 1.58 7.88 3.69
C ILE A 124 2.14 8.54 4.94
N LEU A 125 1.28 8.75 5.93
CA LEU A 125 1.63 9.27 7.24
C LEU A 125 1.40 8.19 8.29
N SER A 126 2.38 7.95 9.14
CA SER A 126 2.30 6.97 10.22
C SER A 126 3.04 7.46 11.46
N GLY A 127 2.88 6.78 12.57
CA GLY A 127 3.58 7.08 13.81
C GLY A 127 4.24 5.83 14.39
N LYS A 128 5.50 5.94 14.79
CA LYS A 128 6.25 4.88 15.46
C LYS A 128 6.56 5.28 16.90
N GLN A 129 6.22 4.41 17.85
CA GLN A 129 6.66 4.54 19.23
C GLN A 129 7.99 3.80 19.40
N MET A 130 8.94 4.43 20.06
CA MET A 130 10.21 3.83 20.44
C MET A 130 10.17 3.39 21.90
N MET A 131 10.99 2.39 22.25
CA MET A 131 11.22 2.00 23.64
C MET A 131 11.72 3.19 24.48
N PRO A 132 11.37 3.28 25.75
CA PRO A 132 10.57 2.33 26.56
C PRO A 132 9.08 2.39 26.27
N ILE A 133 8.32 1.40 26.72
CA ILE A 133 6.84 1.37 26.63
C ILE A 133 6.28 2.69 27.21
N GLY A 134 5.41 3.36 26.45
CA GLY A 134 4.93 4.71 26.78
C GLY A 134 5.82 5.84 26.29
N GLY A 135 6.94 5.53 25.62
CA GLY A 135 7.88 6.51 25.08
C GLY A 135 7.30 7.40 23.98
N ARG A 136 8.11 8.37 23.56
CA ARG A 136 7.71 9.36 22.55
C ARG A 136 7.37 8.71 21.20
N ARG A 137 6.33 9.20 20.55
CA ARG A 137 5.96 8.82 19.19
C ARG A 137 6.65 9.74 18.19
N TYR A 138 7.19 9.14 17.12
CA TYR A 138 7.86 9.84 16.05
C TYR A 138 7.08 9.65 14.75
N PRO A 139 6.91 10.70 13.95
CA PRO A 139 6.25 10.59 12.66
C PRO A 139 7.11 9.78 11.68
N VAL A 140 6.44 9.00 10.87
CA VAL A 140 7.03 8.28 9.73
C VAL A 140 6.31 8.76 8.49
N TYR A 141 7.06 9.24 7.52
CA TYR A 141 6.56 9.67 6.23
C TYR A 141 6.99 8.66 5.17
N ALA A 142 6.07 8.28 4.31
CA ALA A 142 6.42 7.50 3.13
C ALA A 142 5.77 8.09 1.88
N LEU A 143 6.50 8.02 0.78
CA LEU A 143 6.04 8.39 -0.55
C LEU A 143 6.18 7.17 -1.44
N ASN A 144 5.06 6.72 -2.00
CA ASN A 144 5.02 5.67 -3.00
C ASN A 144 4.81 6.31 -4.36
N LEU A 145 5.67 5.98 -5.30
CA LEU A 145 5.56 6.32 -6.72
C LEU A 145 5.34 5.03 -7.48
N SER A 146 4.25 4.89 -8.21
CA SER A 146 4.02 3.68 -8.99
C SER A 146 3.59 3.96 -10.42
N GLY A 147 3.99 3.04 -11.31
CA GLY A 147 3.58 2.98 -12.71
C GLY A 147 2.98 1.62 -13.02
N LYS A 148 1.79 1.60 -13.61
CA LYS A 148 1.08 0.39 -14.03
C LYS A 148 0.93 0.36 -15.52
N HIS A 149 1.24 -0.78 -16.12
CA HIS A 149 1.05 -1.04 -17.54
C HIS A 149 0.20 -2.29 -17.74
N PHE A 150 -0.88 -2.19 -18.48
CA PHE A 150 -1.77 -3.31 -18.75
C PHE A 150 -1.51 -3.88 -20.15
N PHE A 151 -1.15 -5.16 -20.22
CA PHE A 151 -0.93 -5.88 -21.48
C PHE A 151 -2.22 -6.48 -22.06
N GLY A 152 -3.30 -6.52 -21.27
CA GLY A 152 -4.59 -7.09 -21.65
C GLY A 152 -5.57 -7.11 -20.46
N HIS A 153 -6.73 -7.76 -20.65
CA HIS A 153 -7.79 -7.82 -19.63
C HIS A 153 -7.40 -8.53 -18.33
N LYS A 154 -6.38 -9.37 -18.37
CA LYS A 154 -6.04 -10.25 -17.23
C LYS A 154 -4.62 -10.08 -16.73
N ALA A 155 -3.80 -9.28 -17.40
CA ALA A 155 -2.39 -9.15 -17.05
C ALA A 155 -1.92 -7.70 -17.12
N GLY A 156 -1.11 -7.32 -16.14
CA GLY A 156 -0.44 -6.03 -16.09
C GLY A 156 0.82 -6.13 -15.26
N LEU A 157 1.71 -5.16 -15.43
CA LEU A 157 2.92 -4.95 -14.64
C LEU A 157 2.73 -3.69 -13.81
N GLU A 158 3.04 -3.76 -12.52
CA GLU A 158 3.19 -2.59 -11.66
C GLU A 158 4.63 -2.50 -11.16
N LEU A 159 5.24 -1.35 -11.37
CA LEU A 159 6.53 -0.99 -10.80
C LEU A 159 6.28 0.10 -9.76
N ALA A 160 6.80 -0.06 -8.55
CA ALA A 160 6.66 0.90 -7.49
C ALA A 160 7.99 1.19 -6.80
N LEU A 161 8.16 2.44 -6.37
CA LEU A 161 9.27 2.90 -5.55
C LEU A 161 8.71 3.50 -4.27
N ASP A 162 9.14 2.97 -3.13
CA ASP A 162 8.78 3.48 -1.81
C ASP A 162 9.97 4.22 -1.20
N LEU A 163 9.76 5.50 -0.89
CA LEU A 163 10.69 6.32 -0.15
C LEU A 163 10.16 6.50 1.27
N ILE A 164 10.88 6.01 2.26
CA ILE A 164 10.46 6.04 3.66
C ILE A 164 11.44 6.86 4.47
N SER A 165 10.95 7.93 5.11
CA SER A 165 11.70 8.72 6.07
C SER A 165 11.26 8.40 7.49
N LYS A 166 12.20 8.04 8.35
CA LYS A 166 12.00 7.78 9.77
C LYS A 166 12.78 8.82 10.57
N GLN A 167 12.11 9.56 11.44
CA GLN A 167 12.75 10.55 12.33
C GLN A 167 13.15 9.95 13.70
N ALA A 168 13.28 8.64 13.80
CA ALA A 168 13.74 7.99 15.01
C ALA A 168 15.16 7.48 14.80
N ILE A 169 16.09 8.09 15.48
CA ILE A 169 17.46 7.65 15.68
C ILE A 169 17.55 7.12 17.11
#